data_431d270ee675526ca0563c437df38821
#
_entry.id   431d270ee675526ca0563c437df38821
#
_cell.length_a   1.000
_cell.length_b   1.000
_cell.length_c   1.000
_cell.angle_alpha   90.00
_cell.angle_beta   90.00
_cell.angle_gamma   90.00
#
_symmetry.space_group_name_H-M   'P 1'
#
loop_
_entity.id
_entity.type
_entity.pdbx_description
1 polymer ?
#
loop_
_entity_poly.entity_id
_entity_poly.type
_entity_poly.pdbx_seq_one_letter_code
_entity_poly.pdbx_strand_id
1 'polypeptide(L)'
;LMEGKDVIGQAQTGTGKTAAFGIPMLQMVDPASRELQGMILCPTRELAIQAAEELHKFSKYMHGIRVVPIYGGQDISRQIKALKGGVQIIVGTPGRVMDHMRRHTIKLDSLKMVVLDEADEMLNMGFREDMEAILGEIPCEHQTARFSATMPQAILDITYKYQKDAVVVRITKQELTIPLVKQYYYVVKNIYKEEAISRLIDTYNLKLSIVFCSTKKMVDEVAERLLASCYP
;
A
#
# COMPACT_ATOMS: atom_id res chain seq x y z
N LEU A 1 -12.94 -8.67 11.19
CA LEU A 1 -13.21 -7.23 11.11
C LEU A 1 -14.67 -6.90 11.35
N MET A 2 -15.61 -7.64 10.79
CA MET A 2 -17.06 -7.43 10.97
C MET A 2 -17.56 -7.57 12.42
N GLU A 3 -16.78 -8.24 13.28
CA GLU A 3 -17.09 -8.40 14.71
C GLU A 3 -16.48 -7.30 15.59
N GLY A 4 -15.89 -6.27 15.02
CA GLY A 4 -15.24 -5.18 15.74
C GLY A 4 -13.89 -5.54 16.37
N LYS A 5 -13.31 -6.70 16.06
CA LYS A 5 -12.01 -7.13 16.61
C LYS A 5 -10.85 -6.60 15.77
N ASP A 6 -9.76 -6.29 16.43
CA ASP A 6 -8.49 -6.01 15.76
C ASP A 6 -7.99 -7.24 14.99
N VAL A 7 -7.38 -7.01 13.83
CA VAL A 7 -6.95 -8.10 12.97
C VAL A 7 -5.51 -7.92 12.49
N ILE A 8 -4.78 -9.02 12.51
CA ILE A 8 -3.47 -9.16 11.87
C ILE A 8 -3.64 -10.15 10.71
N GLY A 9 -3.65 -9.63 9.50
CA GLY A 9 -3.72 -10.42 8.27
C GLY A 9 -2.34 -10.67 7.68
N GLN A 10 -1.85 -11.90 7.73
CA GLN A 10 -0.63 -12.27 7.02
C GLN A 10 -0.99 -12.92 5.69
N ALA A 11 -0.78 -12.18 4.59
CA ALA A 11 -1.13 -12.65 3.26
C ALA A 11 -0.30 -11.95 2.19
N GLN A 12 0.04 -12.65 1.11
CA GLN A 12 0.74 -12.08 -0.04
C GLN A 12 -0.14 -11.13 -0.86
N THR A 13 0.47 -10.35 -1.75
CA THR A 13 -0.24 -9.52 -2.73
C THR A 13 -1.10 -10.38 -3.65
N GLY A 14 -2.27 -9.87 -4.06
CA GLY A 14 -3.21 -10.61 -4.94
C GLY A 14 -4.09 -11.64 -4.23
N THR A 15 -4.09 -11.71 -2.90
CA THR A 15 -4.95 -12.62 -2.11
C THR A 15 -6.31 -12.03 -1.72
N GLY A 16 -6.64 -10.82 -2.20
CA GLY A 16 -7.89 -10.15 -1.87
C GLY A 16 -7.84 -9.31 -0.59
N LYS A 17 -6.66 -8.92 -0.09
CA LYS A 17 -6.51 -8.09 1.12
C LYS A 17 -7.38 -6.83 1.08
N THR A 18 -7.37 -6.09 -0.05
CA THR A 18 -8.14 -4.85 -0.20
C THR A 18 -9.63 -5.07 0.02
N ALA A 19 -10.19 -6.16 -0.48
CA ALA A 19 -11.59 -6.51 -0.23
C ALA A 19 -11.82 -6.91 1.24
N ALA A 20 -10.87 -7.62 1.85
CA ALA A 20 -10.98 -8.10 3.22
C ALA A 20 -11.06 -6.96 4.26
N PHE A 21 -10.44 -5.81 4.02
CA PHE A 21 -10.60 -4.65 4.89
C PHE A 21 -11.55 -3.58 4.31
N GLY A 22 -11.59 -3.43 3.00
CA GLY A 22 -12.38 -2.38 2.35
C GLY A 22 -13.89 -2.59 2.49
N ILE A 23 -14.38 -3.83 2.35
CA ILE A 23 -15.79 -4.14 2.49
C ILE A 23 -16.28 -3.89 3.94
N PRO A 24 -15.63 -4.41 5.00
CA PRO A 24 -15.97 -4.08 6.37
C PRO A 24 -15.92 -2.58 6.67
N MET A 25 -14.89 -1.87 6.21
CA MET A 25 -14.76 -0.42 6.39
C MET A 25 -15.95 0.32 5.76
N LEU A 26 -16.33 0.00 4.53
CA LEU A 26 -17.46 0.61 3.85
C LEU A 26 -18.79 0.34 4.56
N GLN A 27 -18.97 -0.84 5.14
CA GLN A 27 -20.18 -1.18 5.90
C GLN A 27 -20.29 -0.44 7.25
N MET A 28 -19.14 -0.08 7.84
CA MET A 28 -19.07 0.60 9.13
C MET A 28 -19.25 2.12 9.01
N VAL A 29 -18.96 2.68 7.84
CA VAL A 29 -19.03 4.12 7.59
C VAL A 29 -20.48 4.59 7.54
N ASP A 30 -20.78 5.67 8.27
CA ASP A 30 -22.05 6.40 8.14
C ASP A 30 -21.94 7.40 6.97
N PRO A 31 -22.69 7.19 5.87
CA PRO A 31 -22.65 8.07 4.71
C PRO A 31 -23.29 9.45 4.94
N ALA A 32 -24.11 9.61 6.00
CA ALA A 32 -24.70 10.89 6.36
C ALA A 32 -23.71 11.83 7.08
N SER A 33 -22.69 11.27 7.72
CA SER A 33 -21.62 12.04 8.36
C SER A 33 -20.62 12.55 7.33
N ARG A 34 -20.11 13.77 7.55
CA ARG A 34 -19.00 14.35 6.75
C ARG A 34 -17.63 14.16 7.37
N GLU A 35 -17.56 13.46 8.49
CA GLU A 35 -16.36 13.25 9.26
C GLU A 35 -15.55 12.06 8.73
N LEU A 36 -14.26 12.08 8.99
CA LEU A 36 -13.35 11.01 8.66
C LEU A 36 -13.56 9.83 9.60
N GLN A 37 -13.96 8.68 9.05
CA GLN A 37 -14.31 7.48 9.82
C GLN A 37 -13.41 6.28 9.52
N GLY A 38 -12.75 6.28 8.35
CA GLY A 38 -11.82 5.24 7.95
C GLY A 38 -10.50 5.79 7.43
N MET A 39 -9.38 5.18 7.82
CA MET A 39 -8.07 5.53 7.33
C MET A 39 -7.30 4.28 6.90
N ILE A 40 -6.71 4.32 5.72
CA ILE A 40 -5.84 3.27 5.21
C ILE A 40 -4.47 3.88 4.93
N LEU A 41 -3.42 3.32 5.52
CA LEU A 41 -2.03 3.68 5.25
C LEU A 41 -1.41 2.67 4.29
N CYS A 42 -0.75 3.16 3.25
CA CYS A 42 -0.05 2.39 2.24
C CYS A 42 1.38 2.91 2.06
N PRO A 43 2.37 2.07 1.70
CA PRO A 43 3.76 2.50 1.58
C PRO A 43 4.02 3.46 0.42
N THR A 44 3.29 3.31 -0.69
CA THR A 44 3.54 4.08 -1.91
C THR A 44 2.28 4.80 -2.39
N ARG A 45 2.51 5.83 -3.20
CA ARG A 45 1.47 6.60 -3.89
C ARG A 45 0.60 5.70 -4.76
N GLU A 46 1.23 4.79 -5.51
CA GLU A 46 0.56 3.90 -6.45
C GLU A 46 -0.40 2.97 -5.71
N LEU A 47 0.03 2.39 -4.60
CA LEU A 47 -0.82 1.52 -3.77
C LEU A 47 -1.96 2.29 -3.11
N ALA A 48 -1.73 3.53 -2.68
CA ALA A 48 -2.80 4.37 -2.13
C ALA A 48 -3.87 4.70 -3.18
N ILE A 49 -3.47 5.00 -4.42
CA ILE A 49 -4.39 5.24 -5.54
C ILE A 49 -5.17 3.96 -5.85
N GLN A 50 -4.47 2.84 -6.00
CA GLN A 50 -5.08 1.54 -6.30
C GLN A 50 -6.10 1.12 -5.25
N ALA A 51 -5.76 1.23 -3.97
CA ALA A 51 -6.69 0.90 -2.89
C ALA A 51 -7.92 1.83 -2.89
N ALA A 52 -7.74 3.14 -3.13
CA ALA A 52 -8.85 4.07 -3.25
C ALA A 52 -9.77 3.73 -4.44
N GLU A 53 -9.21 3.36 -5.59
CA GLU A 53 -9.98 2.92 -6.76
C GLU A 53 -10.78 1.64 -6.48
N GLU A 54 -10.20 0.67 -5.79
CA GLU A 54 -10.91 -0.55 -5.39
C GLU A 54 -12.07 -0.23 -4.44
N LEU A 55 -11.86 0.65 -3.44
CA LEU A 55 -12.94 1.08 -2.56
C LEU A 55 -14.05 1.80 -3.33
N HIS A 56 -13.72 2.63 -4.33
CA HIS A 56 -14.71 3.25 -5.20
C HIS A 56 -15.53 2.20 -5.98
N LYS A 57 -14.88 1.13 -6.47
CA LYS A 57 -15.59 0.03 -7.14
C LYS A 57 -16.54 -0.68 -6.18
N PHE A 58 -16.09 -0.98 -4.95
CA PHE A 58 -16.92 -1.63 -3.93
C PHE A 58 -18.09 -0.75 -3.48
N SER A 59 -17.88 0.57 -3.40
CA SER A 59 -18.92 1.54 -3.00
C SER A 59 -19.79 2.05 -4.15
N LYS A 60 -19.66 1.51 -5.37
CA LYS A 60 -20.33 2.02 -6.57
C LYS A 60 -21.85 2.26 -6.40
N TYR A 61 -22.51 1.44 -5.62
CA TYR A 61 -23.95 1.54 -5.36
C TYR A 61 -24.28 2.10 -3.97
N MET A 62 -23.28 2.59 -3.23
CA MET A 62 -23.43 3.21 -1.93
C MET A 62 -23.39 4.73 -2.09
N HIS A 63 -24.54 5.39 -1.81
CA HIS A 63 -24.62 6.85 -1.93
C HIS A 63 -24.00 7.55 -0.72
N GLY A 64 -23.36 8.69 -0.94
CA GLY A 64 -22.85 9.56 0.12
C GLY A 64 -21.45 9.21 0.65
N ILE A 65 -20.83 8.10 0.25
CA ILE A 65 -19.50 7.73 0.66
C ILE A 65 -18.46 8.38 -0.26
N ARG A 66 -17.49 9.06 0.34
CA ARG A 66 -16.35 9.68 -0.35
C ARG A 66 -15.05 9.09 0.16
N VAL A 67 -14.28 8.54 -0.76
CA VAL A 67 -12.93 8.03 -0.54
C VAL A 67 -11.95 8.98 -1.23
N VAL A 68 -10.93 9.45 -0.50
CA VAL A 68 -9.93 10.38 -1.07
C VAL A 68 -8.52 9.81 -0.87
N PRO A 69 -7.75 9.62 -1.94
CA PRO A 69 -6.34 9.29 -1.82
C PRO A 69 -5.52 10.54 -1.47
N ILE A 70 -4.61 10.42 -0.48
CA ILE A 70 -3.69 11.48 -0.03
C ILE A 70 -2.25 10.97 -0.02
N TYR A 71 -1.38 11.55 -0.88
CA TYR A 71 -0.02 11.08 -1.09
C TYR A 71 0.94 12.21 -1.47
N GLY A 72 2.23 11.98 -1.32
CA GLY A 72 3.29 12.91 -1.70
C GLY A 72 3.41 13.11 -3.21
N GLY A 73 4.12 14.18 -3.64
CA GLY A 73 4.34 14.47 -5.06
C GLY A 73 3.17 15.15 -5.78
N GLN A 74 2.05 15.37 -5.11
CA GLN A 74 0.93 16.19 -5.60
C GLN A 74 0.81 17.46 -4.76
N ASP A 75 0.31 18.55 -5.37
CA ASP A 75 0.00 19.78 -4.65
C ASP A 75 -1.02 19.49 -3.53
N ILE A 76 -0.62 19.79 -2.30
CA ILE A 76 -1.42 19.57 -1.09
C ILE A 76 -2.73 20.36 -1.12
N SER A 77 -2.75 21.54 -1.76
CA SER A 77 -3.93 22.40 -1.86
C SER A 77 -5.11 21.70 -2.54
N ARG A 78 -4.83 20.84 -3.53
CA ARG A 78 -5.86 20.02 -4.20
C ARG A 78 -6.47 19.01 -3.23
N GLN A 79 -5.63 18.37 -2.42
CA GLN A 79 -6.08 17.41 -1.42
C GLN A 79 -6.88 18.09 -0.30
N ILE A 80 -6.43 19.25 0.18
CA ILE A 80 -7.17 20.07 1.15
C ILE A 80 -8.54 20.47 0.61
N LYS A 81 -8.64 20.86 -0.66
CA LYS A 81 -9.94 21.18 -1.29
C LYS A 81 -10.86 19.97 -1.33
N ALA A 82 -10.33 18.78 -1.64
CA ALA A 82 -11.10 17.55 -1.65
C ALA A 82 -11.61 17.18 -0.22
N LEU A 83 -10.77 17.34 0.80
CA LEU A 83 -11.09 17.05 2.20
C LEU A 83 -12.14 18.00 2.78
N LYS A 84 -12.11 19.30 2.43
CA LYS A 84 -13.10 20.31 2.89
C LYS A 84 -14.54 19.97 2.53
N GLY A 85 -14.78 19.18 1.50
CA GLY A 85 -16.12 18.75 1.12
C GLY A 85 -16.73 17.68 2.01
N GLY A 86 -16.01 17.24 3.04
CA GLY A 86 -16.34 16.08 3.88
C GLY A 86 -15.89 14.77 3.19
N VAL A 87 -15.20 13.92 3.92
CA VAL A 87 -14.64 12.66 3.42
C VAL A 87 -14.71 11.63 4.52
N GLN A 88 -15.31 10.49 4.23
CA GLN A 88 -15.48 9.43 5.22
C GLN A 88 -14.25 8.51 5.29
N ILE A 89 -13.55 8.33 4.16
CA ILE A 89 -12.38 7.43 4.10
C ILE A 89 -11.24 8.14 3.39
N ILE A 90 -10.05 8.09 4.00
CA ILE A 90 -8.80 8.45 3.32
C ILE A 90 -7.94 7.22 3.10
N VAL A 91 -7.22 7.22 1.98
CA VAL A 91 -6.17 6.24 1.69
C VAL A 91 -4.88 7.01 1.44
N GLY A 92 -3.86 6.83 2.29
CA GLY A 92 -2.71 7.71 2.22
C GLY A 92 -1.36 7.07 2.49
N THR A 93 -0.31 7.80 2.09
CA THR A 93 1.06 7.50 2.52
C THR A 93 1.35 8.19 3.86
N PRO A 94 2.11 7.55 4.78
CA PRO A 94 2.30 8.05 6.15
C PRO A 94 2.75 9.51 6.20
N GLY A 95 3.82 9.89 5.51
CA GLY A 95 4.34 11.26 5.53
C GLY A 95 3.33 12.31 5.07
N ARG A 96 2.45 12.02 4.08
CA ARG A 96 1.43 12.99 3.64
C ARG A 96 0.26 13.05 4.62
N VAL A 97 -0.10 11.95 5.26
CA VAL A 97 -1.09 11.94 6.35
C VAL A 97 -0.61 12.82 7.49
N MET A 98 0.67 12.68 7.91
CA MET A 98 1.31 13.56 8.90
C MET A 98 1.27 15.03 8.52
N ASP A 99 1.51 15.38 7.24
CA ASP A 99 1.39 16.76 6.77
C ASP A 99 -0.02 17.33 6.95
N HIS A 100 -1.04 16.53 6.65
CA HIS A 100 -2.44 16.92 6.85
C HIS A 100 -2.80 17.04 8.33
N MET A 101 -2.29 16.17 9.20
CA MET A 101 -2.48 16.23 10.66
C MET A 101 -1.85 17.52 11.22
N ARG A 102 -0.58 17.79 10.91
CA ARG A 102 0.13 19.03 11.32
C ARG A 102 -0.57 20.32 10.87
N ARG A 103 -1.24 20.27 9.72
CA ARG A 103 -2.01 21.39 9.16
C ARG A 103 -3.46 21.43 9.65
N HIS A 104 -3.88 20.49 10.50
CA HIS A 104 -5.26 20.35 10.99
C HIS A 104 -6.29 20.33 9.85
N THR A 105 -5.94 19.74 8.70
CA THR A 105 -6.81 19.60 7.54
C THR A 105 -7.59 18.28 7.51
N ILE A 106 -7.21 17.35 8.38
CA ILE A 106 -7.95 16.15 8.77
C ILE A 106 -8.12 16.14 10.28
N LYS A 107 -9.24 15.59 10.74
CA LYS A 107 -9.55 15.36 12.16
C LYS A 107 -9.73 13.86 12.36
N LEU A 108 -9.20 13.36 13.45
CA LEU A 108 -9.19 11.92 13.75
C LEU A 108 -10.22 11.51 14.82
N ASP A 109 -11.01 12.48 15.29
CA ASP A 109 -11.92 12.29 16.43
C ASP A 109 -13.05 11.28 16.18
N SER A 110 -13.41 11.05 14.92
CA SER A 110 -14.51 10.15 14.51
C SER A 110 -14.04 8.90 13.80
N LEU A 111 -12.72 8.58 13.88
CA LEU A 111 -12.18 7.38 13.29
C LEU A 111 -12.74 6.13 13.96
N LYS A 112 -13.24 5.21 13.14
CA LYS A 112 -13.75 3.91 13.57
C LYS A 112 -12.81 2.76 13.21
N MET A 113 -12.08 2.90 12.11
CA MET A 113 -11.13 1.88 11.66
C MET A 113 -9.90 2.49 11.03
N VAL A 114 -8.74 1.93 11.40
CA VAL A 114 -7.44 2.19 10.76
C VAL A 114 -6.89 0.91 10.17
N VAL A 115 -6.41 0.98 8.94
CA VAL A 115 -5.77 -0.14 8.24
C VAL A 115 -4.34 0.24 7.90
N LEU A 116 -3.40 -0.64 8.23
CA LEU A 116 -2.02 -0.59 7.76
C LEU A 116 -1.87 -1.67 6.68
N ASP A 117 -1.85 -1.27 5.41
CA ASP A 117 -1.66 -2.20 4.29
C ASP A 117 -0.18 -2.21 3.86
N GLU A 118 0.37 -3.40 3.64
CA GLU A 118 1.79 -3.65 3.40
C GLU A 118 2.69 -3.00 4.47
N ALA A 119 2.35 -3.28 5.75
CA ALA A 119 3.02 -2.68 6.90
C ALA A 119 4.52 -3.00 6.97
N ASP A 120 4.95 -4.18 6.53
CA ASP A 120 6.36 -4.56 6.40
C ASP A 120 7.10 -3.67 5.39
N GLU A 121 6.47 -3.34 4.27
CA GLU A 121 7.07 -2.45 3.28
C GLU A 121 7.16 -1.01 3.80
N MET A 122 6.15 -0.52 4.54
CA MET A 122 6.24 0.78 5.20
C MET A 122 7.41 0.84 6.18
N LEU A 123 7.70 -0.24 6.91
CA LEU A 123 8.88 -0.31 7.78
C LEU A 123 10.18 -0.29 6.99
N ASN A 124 10.28 -1.07 5.90
CA ASN A 124 11.45 -1.11 5.03
C ASN A 124 11.76 0.28 4.44
N MET A 125 10.75 1.07 4.17
CA MET A 125 10.85 2.45 3.69
C MET A 125 11.13 3.48 4.80
N GLY A 126 11.21 3.07 6.06
CA GLY A 126 11.52 3.94 7.20
C GLY A 126 10.33 4.70 7.79
N PHE A 127 9.10 4.33 7.48
CA PHE A 127 7.89 5.01 7.99
C PHE A 127 7.45 4.55 9.39
N ARG A 128 8.32 3.88 10.15
CA ARG A 128 7.97 3.41 11.49
C ARG A 128 7.48 4.53 12.39
N GLU A 129 8.27 5.58 12.51
CA GLU A 129 7.97 6.73 13.38
C GLU A 129 6.69 7.44 12.95
N ASP A 130 6.49 7.61 11.64
CA ASP A 130 5.25 8.22 11.12
C ASP A 130 4.02 7.37 11.45
N MET A 131 4.09 6.05 11.30
CA MET A 131 3.00 5.14 11.65
C MET A 131 2.68 5.20 13.14
N GLU A 132 3.70 5.15 14.00
CA GLU A 132 3.53 5.23 15.45
C GLU A 132 2.95 6.59 15.88
N ALA A 133 3.40 7.69 15.26
CA ALA A 133 2.87 9.02 15.51
C ALA A 133 1.40 9.13 15.11
N ILE A 134 1.03 8.65 13.90
CA ILE A 134 -0.35 8.67 13.42
C ILE A 134 -1.26 7.87 14.37
N LEU A 135 -0.88 6.63 14.71
CA LEU A 135 -1.68 5.79 15.60
C LEU A 135 -1.79 6.36 17.01
N GLY A 136 -0.72 6.99 17.52
CA GLY A 136 -0.69 7.61 18.84
C GLY A 136 -1.53 8.88 18.98
N GLU A 137 -1.81 9.57 17.87
CA GLU A 137 -2.62 10.80 17.86
C GLU A 137 -4.12 10.54 17.65
N ILE A 138 -4.57 9.30 17.47
CA ILE A 138 -6.00 8.99 17.35
C ILE A 138 -6.64 9.04 18.74
N PRO A 139 -7.57 9.98 19.00
CA PRO A 139 -8.07 10.21 20.34
C PRO A 139 -9.24 9.29 20.73
N CYS A 140 -9.84 8.60 19.78
CA CYS A 140 -11.04 7.79 19.98
C CYS A 140 -10.73 6.28 19.95
N GLU A 141 -11.61 5.50 20.56
CA GLU A 141 -11.57 4.05 20.42
C GLU A 141 -11.88 3.65 18.97
N HIS A 142 -11.00 2.85 18.37
CA HIS A 142 -11.08 2.47 16.97
C HIS A 142 -10.58 1.04 16.78
N GLN A 143 -10.99 0.42 15.71
CA GLN A 143 -10.50 -0.88 15.29
C GLN A 143 -9.23 -0.70 14.45
N THR A 144 -8.19 -1.51 14.73
CA THR A 144 -6.96 -1.51 13.95
C THR A 144 -6.80 -2.83 13.20
N ALA A 145 -6.67 -2.74 11.88
CA ALA A 145 -6.35 -3.89 11.04
C ALA A 145 -4.98 -3.71 10.39
N ARG A 146 -4.18 -4.75 10.39
CA ARG A 146 -2.89 -4.72 9.74
C ARG A 146 -2.72 -5.88 8.80
N PHE A 147 -2.27 -5.56 7.59
CA PHE A 147 -1.96 -6.52 6.55
C PHE A 147 -0.49 -6.44 6.16
N SER A 148 0.16 -7.60 6.07
CA SER A 148 1.58 -7.71 5.78
C SER A 148 1.89 -9.07 5.15
N ALA A 149 2.86 -9.14 4.27
CA ALA A 149 3.35 -10.42 3.75
C ALA A 149 4.26 -11.10 4.77
N THR A 150 5.06 -10.33 5.50
CA THR A 150 6.01 -10.79 6.52
C THR A 150 5.66 -10.22 7.89
N MET A 151 6.17 -10.84 8.95
CA MET A 151 5.94 -10.43 10.34
C MET A 151 7.27 -10.26 11.09
N PRO A 152 8.10 -9.26 10.72
CA PRO A 152 9.31 -8.95 11.49
C PRO A 152 8.96 -8.44 12.88
N GLN A 153 9.93 -8.54 13.83
CA GLN A 153 9.72 -8.16 15.23
C GLN A 153 9.19 -6.71 15.36
N ALA A 154 9.71 -5.77 14.57
CA ALA A 154 9.26 -4.38 14.60
C ALA A 154 7.77 -4.21 14.27
N ILE A 155 7.20 -5.09 13.44
CA ILE A 155 5.76 -5.13 13.18
C ILE A 155 4.99 -5.64 14.40
N LEU A 156 5.52 -6.66 15.07
CA LEU A 156 4.90 -7.19 16.28
C LEU A 156 4.90 -6.15 17.40
N ASP A 157 5.98 -5.36 17.53
CA ASP A 157 6.08 -4.30 18.54
C ASP A 157 5.00 -3.23 18.37
N ILE A 158 4.76 -2.78 17.12
CA ILE A 158 3.65 -1.85 16.81
C ILE A 158 2.30 -2.51 17.15
N THR A 159 2.16 -3.82 16.88
CA THR A 159 0.94 -4.55 17.24
C THR A 159 0.66 -4.52 18.71
N TYR A 160 1.62 -4.96 19.51
CA TYR A 160 1.44 -5.03 20.97
C TYR A 160 1.14 -3.66 21.59
N LYS A 161 1.61 -2.58 20.96
CA LYS A 161 1.40 -1.22 21.46
C LYS A 161 0.02 -0.65 21.10
N TYR A 162 -0.50 -0.94 19.90
CA TYR A 162 -1.66 -0.27 19.34
C TYR A 162 -2.86 -1.17 19.02
N GLN A 163 -2.75 -2.49 19.20
CA GLN A 163 -3.84 -3.44 18.97
C GLN A 163 -4.17 -4.21 20.26
N LYS A 164 -5.47 -4.42 20.49
CA LYS A 164 -5.98 -5.19 21.65
C LYS A 164 -6.53 -6.53 21.18
N ASP A 165 -6.05 -7.62 21.77
CA ASP A 165 -6.54 -8.99 21.51
C ASP A 165 -6.75 -9.29 20.01
N ALA A 166 -5.79 -8.89 19.20
CA ALA A 166 -5.89 -8.98 17.76
C ALA A 166 -5.98 -10.43 17.27
N VAL A 167 -6.96 -10.70 16.43
CA VAL A 167 -7.13 -11.99 15.76
C VAL A 167 -6.11 -12.13 14.64
N VAL A 168 -5.28 -13.16 14.69
CA VAL A 168 -4.27 -13.45 13.67
C VAL A 168 -4.87 -14.36 12.60
N VAL A 169 -4.95 -13.86 11.38
CA VAL A 169 -5.37 -14.62 10.20
C VAL A 169 -4.17 -14.80 9.27
N ARG A 170 -3.76 -16.04 9.03
CA ARG A 170 -2.64 -16.36 8.14
C ARG A 170 -3.15 -17.11 6.92
N ILE A 171 -2.89 -16.52 5.75
CA ILE A 171 -3.09 -17.20 4.47
C ILE A 171 -1.71 -17.59 3.96
N THR A 172 -1.24 -18.74 4.39
CA THR A 172 0.00 -19.34 3.89
C THR A 172 -0.30 -20.14 2.63
N LYS A 173 0.11 -19.65 1.47
CA LYS A 173 0.35 -20.57 0.36
C LYS A 173 1.58 -21.39 0.73
N GLN A 174 1.45 -22.70 0.80
CA GLN A 174 2.57 -23.62 1.10
C GLN A 174 3.72 -23.55 0.06
N GLU A 175 3.53 -22.85 -1.04
CA GLU A 175 4.55 -22.71 -2.09
C GLU A 175 5.13 -21.30 -2.08
N LEU A 176 6.43 -21.21 -1.81
CA LEU A 176 7.24 -19.99 -1.84
C LEU A 176 7.37 -19.37 -3.25
N THR A 177 6.94 -20.07 -4.26
CA THR A 177 6.95 -19.63 -5.66
C THR A 177 5.56 -19.74 -6.27
N ILE A 178 5.18 -18.77 -7.09
CA ILE A 178 3.97 -18.87 -7.91
C ILE A 178 4.19 -20.04 -8.86
N PRO A 179 3.34 -21.09 -8.87
CA PRO A 179 3.59 -22.32 -9.62
C PRO A 179 3.82 -22.13 -11.13
N LEU A 180 3.41 -20.97 -11.66
CA LEU A 180 3.52 -20.62 -13.08
C LEU A 180 4.77 -19.81 -13.42
N VAL A 181 5.61 -19.41 -12.43
CA VAL A 181 6.81 -18.62 -12.67
C VAL A 181 8.03 -19.53 -12.70
N LYS A 182 8.65 -19.66 -13.87
CA LYS A 182 9.96 -20.31 -14.00
C LYS A 182 11.05 -19.29 -13.68
N GLN A 183 11.93 -19.61 -12.75
CA GLN A 183 13.03 -18.75 -12.33
C GLN A 183 14.35 -19.31 -12.85
N TYR A 184 15.15 -18.43 -13.43
CA TYR A 184 16.50 -18.76 -13.93
C TYR A 184 17.47 -17.72 -13.38
N TYR A 185 18.72 -18.11 -13.18
CA TYR A 185 19.79 -17.17 -12.86
C TYR A 185 21.00 -17.42 -13.76
N TYR A 186 21.74 -16.36 -14.07
CA TYR A 186 22.93 -16.41 -14.90
C TYR A 186 24.08 -15.71 -14.17
N VAL A 187 25.20 -16.37 -14.05
CA VAL A 187 26.43 -15.79 -13.46
C VAL A 187 27.18 -15.07 -14.56
N VAL A 188 27.14 -13.75 -14.54
CA VAL A 188 27.72 -12.90 -15.60
C VAL A 188 28.56 -11.80 -14.96
N LYS A 189 29.75 -11.51 -15.52
CA LYS A 189 30.57 -10.35 -15.12
C LYS A 189 29.79 -9.05 -15.45
N ASN A 190 29.96 -8.02 -14.62
CA ASN A 190 29.21 -6.75 -14.77
C ASN A 190 29.31 -6.15 -16.17
N ILE A 191 30.48 -6.22 -16.80
CA ILE A 191 30.74 -5.69 -18.15
C ILE A 191 29.94 -6.40 -19.26
N TYR A 192 29.46 -7.61 -19.04
CA TYR A 192 28.68 -8.39 -20.02
C TYR A 192 27.19 -8.48 -19.71
N LYS A 193 26.71 -7.80 -18.66
CA LYS A 193 25.29 -7.91 -18.24
C LYS A 193 24.33 -7.45 -19.34
N GLU A 194 24.65 -6.36 -20.01
CA GLU A 194 23.81 -5.80 -21.07
C GLU A 194 23.76 -6.71 -22.29
N GLU A 195 24.94 -7.24 -22.71
CA GLU A 195 25.01 -8.23 -23.78
C GLU A 195 24.25 -9.51 -23.44
N ALA A 196 24.28 -9.93 -22.16
CA ALA A 196 23.51 -11.08 -21.70
C ALA A 196 22.01 -10.83 -21.80
N ILE A 197 21.51 -9.61 -21.50
CA ILE A 197 20.11 -9.25 -21.65
C ILE A 197 19.70 -9.38 -23.12
N SER A 198 20.45 -8.79 -24.05
CA SER A 198 20.16 -8.88 -25.49
C SER A 198 20.11 -10.32 -25.98
N ARG A 199 21.10 -11.13 -25.58
CA ARG A 199 21.14 -12.56 -25.94
C ARG A 199 19.96 -13.34 -25.37
N LEU A 200 19.50 -13.02 -24.16
CA LEU A 200 18.32 -13.66 -23.56
C LEU A 200 17.03 -13.29 -24.31
N ILE A 201 16.88 -12.02 -24.69
CA ILE A 201 15.74 -11.56 -25.49
C ILE A 201 15.68 -12.33 -26.80
N ASP A 202 16.82 -12.43 -27.52
CA ASP A 202 16.89 -13.13 -28.82
C ASP A 202 16.69 -14.63 -28.68
N THR A 203 17.41 -15.27 -27.73
CA THR A 203 17.38 -16.72 -27.56
C THR A 203 15.98 -17.25 -27.18
N TYR A 204 15.27 -16.51 -26.33
CA TYR A 204 13.94 -16.90 -25.87
C TYR A 204 12.82 -16.22 -26.63
N ASN A 205 13.14 -15.39 -27.64
CA ASN A 205 12.17 -14.62 -28.45
C ASN A 205 11.14 -13.90 -27.56
N LEU A 206 11.66 -13.16 -26.55
CA LEU A 206 10.82 -12.49 -25.56
C LEU A 206 10.09 -11.30 -26.20
N LYS A 207 8.77 -11.33 -26.20
CA LYS A 207 7.93 -10.27 -26.80
C LYS A 207 7.65 -9.11 -25.84
N LEU A 208 7.68 -9.38 -24.54
CA LEU A 208 7.49 -8.39 -23.48
C LEU A 208 8.46 -8.70 -22.36
N SER A 209 9.27 -7.71 -21.97
CA SER A 209 10.28 -7.85 -20.94
C SER A 209 10.29 -6.64 -20.01
N ILE A 210 10.54 -6.85 -18.72
CA ILE A 210 10.78 -5.78 -17.75
C ILE A 210 12.17 -6.01 -17.18
N VAL A 211 13.04 -5.00 -17.31
CA VAL A 211 14.40 -5.02 -16.76
C VAL A 211 14.49 -4.15 -15.52
N PHE A 212 14.77 -4.74 -14.37
CA PHE A 212 14.99 -4.01 -13.13
C PHE A 212 16.49 -3.72 -12.95
N CYS A 213 16.83 -2.46 -12.70
CA CYS A 213 18.19 -1.99 -12.46
C CYS A 213 18.34 -1.43 -11.05
N SER A 214 19.57 -1.46 -10.50
CA SER A 214 19.86 -0.98 -9.14
C SER A 214 19.81 0.54 -9.00
N THR A 215 19.99 1.31 -10.09
CA THR A 215 19.99 2.78 -10.09
C THR A 215 19.25 3.34 -11.30
N LYS A 216 18.71 4.57 -11.16
CA LYS A 216 18.08 5.29 -12.28
C LYS A 216 19.06 5.48 -13.46
N LYS A 217 20.31 5.83 -13.17
CA LYS A 217 21.35 5.99 -14.20
C LYS A 217 21.54 4.70 -15.01
N MET A 218 21.57 3.54 -14.35
CA MET A 218 21.67 2.26 -15.04
C MET A 218 20.44 1.95 -15.90
N VAL A 219 19.24 2.42 -15.51
CA VAL A 219 18.03 2.27 -16.35
C VAL A 219 18.21 3.03 -17.66
N ASP A 220 18.69 4.28 -17.59
CA ASP A 220 18.88 5.13 -18.76
C ASP A 220 19.96 4.50 -19.69
N GLU A 221 21.09 4.07 -19.13
CA GLU A 221 22.18 3.42 -19.87
C GLU A 221 21.73 2.13 -20.58
N VAL A 222 20.99 1.26 -19.88
CA VAL A 222 20.47 0.01 -20.47
C VAL A 222 19.42 0.29 -21.53
N ALA A 223 18.52 1.26 -21.31
CA ALA A 223 17.50 1.65 -22.28
C ALA A 223 18.14 2.19 -23.59
N GLU A 224 19.11 3.12 -23.49
CA GLU A 224 19.82 3.66 -24.66
C GLU A 224 20.50 2.55 -25.47
N ARG A 225 21.16 1.60 -24.82
CA ARG A 225 21.85 0.51 -25.51
C ARG A 225 20.90 -0.49 -26.16
N LEU A 226 19.80 -0.83 -25.50
CA LEU A 226 18.77 -1.70 -26.09
C LEU A 226 18.14 -1.03 -27.33
N LEU A 227 17.83 0.27 -27.25
CA LEU A 227 17.32 1.02 -28.39
C LEU A 227 18.34 1.07 -29.55
N ALA A 228 19.63 1.30 -29.27
CA ALA A 228 20.69 1.28 -30.27
C ALA A 228 20.86 -0.09 -30.94
N SER A 229 20.47 -1.17 -30.26
CA SER A 229 20.48 -2.55 -30.74
C SER A 229 19.16 -2.99 -31.37
N CYS A 230 18.27 -2.03 -31.70
CA CYS A 230 16.95 -2.24 -32.31
C CYS A 230 15.94 -3.05 -31.47
N TYR A 231 16.08 -3.05 -30.14
CA TYR A 231 15.03 -3.53 -29.24
C TYR A 231 14.10 -2.33 -28.90
N PRO A 232 12.78 -2.45 -29.14
CA PRO A 232 11.82 -1.36 -28.90
C PRO A 232 11.59 -1.08 -27.40
#